data_853829d27fb8537c26e3fd0e70fc37f4
#
_entry.id   853829d27fb8537c26e3fd0e70fc37f4
#
_cell.length_a   1.000
_cell.length_b   1.000
_cell.length_c   1.000
_cell.angle_alpha   90.00
_cell.angle_beta   90.00
_cell.angle_gamma   90.00
#
_symmetry.space_group_name_H-M   'P 1'
#
loop_
_entity.id
_entity.type
_entity.pdbx_description
1 polymer ?
#
loop_
_entity_poly.entity_id
_entity_poly.type
_entity_poly.pdbx_seq_one_letter_code
_entity_poly.pdbx_strand_id
1 'polypeptide(L)'
;EMLRSLVGSEMCIRDSFDTYLQNGFSPAGFFNEVVHYNRGFKETRHSIRRQSEGVYAILNYLNYEKQQKRKHPEWEKRIKGMLDSFLKLQNEDGSFPRKFKDDFSVVDASGGSTPSATLPLVMASKYFKDKRYLASAKRTVDYLEKELISKADYFSSTLDANCEDKEASLYAATAAYYLALVTKGEERAHYAGLAKKAAYFALSWYYTWDVPFAEGQMLGDIGLKTRGWGNVSVENNHIDVFIFEFADVLHWLSKEYNEPRFSDFAEVISTSMRQLLPYEGHMCGIAKVGYYPEVVQHTNWDYGRNGKGYYNNIFAPGWTVASLWELFTPGRAEQFLLKK
;
A
#
# COMPACT_ATOMS: atom_id res chain seq x y z
N GLU A 1 -34.17 7.25 -1.84
CA GLU A 1 -33.04 8.17 -2.12
C GLU A 1 -31.69 7.49 -1.85
N MET A 2 -31.50 6.81 -0.72
CA MET A 2 -30.26 6.08 -0.36
C MET A 2 -29.92 4.97 -1.39
N LEU A 3 -30.89 4.20 -1.87
CA LEU A 3 -30.69 3.18 -2.93
C LEU A 3 -30.30 3.80 -4.28
N ARG A 4 -30.85 4.99 -4.63
CA ARG A 4 -30.45 5.71 -5.86
C ARG A 4 -29.04 6.27 -5.77
N SER A 5 -28.61 6.71 -4.59
CA SER A 5 -27.24 7.16 -4.33
C SER A 5 -26.23 6.02 -4.45
N LEU A 6 -26.53 4.84 -3.92
CA LEU A 6 -25.67 3.63 -4.05
C LEU A 6 -25.54 3.16 -5.49
N VAL A 7 -26.65 3.11 -6.24
CA VAL A 7 -26.65 2.74 -7.67
C VAL A 7 -25.86 3.76 -8.49
N GLY A 8 -25.98 5.06 -8.20
CA GLY A 8 -25.21 6.13 -8.84
C GLY A 8 -23.71 5.98 -8.57
N SER A 9 -23.32 5.66 -7.34
CA SER A 9 -21.91 5.44 -6.97
C SER A 9 -21.30 4.23 -7.70
N GLU A 10 -22.01 3.11 -7.81
CA GLU A 10 -21.54 1.94 -8.56
C GLU A 10 -21.36 2.23 -10.05
N MET A 11 -22.28 2.98 -10.66
CA MET A 11 -22.16 3.40 -12.07
C MET A 11 -20.94 4.31 -12.27
N CYS A 12 -20.74 5.31 -11.44
CA CYS A 12 -19.58 6.20 -11.52
C CYS A 12 -18.26 5.45 -11.39
N ILE A 13 -18.19 4.45 -10.50
CA ILE A 13 -17.01 3.60 -10.35
C ILE A 13 -16.74 2.81 -11.64
N ARG A 14 -17.76 2.17 -12.22
CA ARG A 14 -17.61 1.42 -13.48
C ARG A 14 -17.19 2.31 -14.63
N ASP A 15 -17.83 3.46 -14.81
CA ASP A 15 -17.49 4.43 -15.86
C ASP A 15 -16.02 4.88 -15.72
N SER A 16 -15.55 5.08 -14.49
CA SER A 16 -14.15 5.41 -14.21
C SER A 16 -13.23 4.26 -14.63
N PHE A 17 -13.54 3.02 -14.29
CA PHE A 17 -12.78 1.85 -14.70
C PHE A 17 -12.80 1.65 -16.21
N ASP A 18 -13.93 1.83 -16.88
CA ASP A 18 -14.05 1.68 -18.33
C ASP A 18 -13.25 2.77 -19.06
N THR A 19 -13.28 4.01 -18.57
CA THR A 19 -12.46 5.11 -19.08
C THR A 19 -10.97 4.82 -18.91
N TYR A 20 -10.58 4.29 -17.76
CA TYR A 20 -9.19 3.94 -17.48
C TYR A 20 -8.72 2.75 -18.32
N LEU A 21 -9.59 1.75 -18.55
CA LEU A 21 -9.31 0.62 -19.43
C LEU A 21 -8.95 1.06 -20.86
N GLN A 22 -9.62 2.11 -21.35
CA GLN A 22 -9.40 2.64 -22.69
C GLN A 22 -8.15 3.52 -22.78
N ASN A 23 -7.87 4.33 -21.76
CA ASN A 23 -6.91 5.43 -21.86
C ASN A 23 -5.74 5.34 -20.86
N GLY A 24 -5.82 4.46 -19.89
CA GLY A 24 -4.90 4.40 -18.75
C GLY A 24 -3.65 3.56 -18.94
N PHE A 25 -3.39 3.05 -20.15
CA PHE A 25 -2.30 2.11 -20.40
C PHE A 25 -1.26 2.67 -21.39
N SER A 26 0.00 2.36 -21.13
CA SER A 26 1.11 2.59 -22.07
C SER A 26 1.01 1.65 -23.27
N PRO A 27 1.76 1.88 -24.35
CA PRO A 27 1.81 0.99 -25.50
C PRO A 27 2.21 -0.46 -25.14
N ALA A 28 3.06 -0.64 -24.14
CA ALA A 28 3.47 -1.97 -23.66
C ALA A 28 2.44 -2.64 -22.72
N GLY A 29 1.35 -1.93 -22.37
CA GLY A 29 0.26 -2.45 -21.57
C GLY A 29 0.43 -2.27 -20.06
N PHE A 30 1.38 -1.44 -19.61
CA PHE A 30 1.51 -1.03 -18.22
C PHE A 30 0.59 0.14 -17.88
N PHE A 31 0.24 0.33 -16.62
CA PHE A 31 -0.51 1.51 -16.20
C PHE A 31 0.30 2.79 -16.43
N ASN A 32 -0.34 3.82 -16.96
CA ASN A 32 0.21 5.17 -16.98
C ASN A 32 0.22 5.74 -15.56
N GLU A 33 1.41 6.02 -15.01
CA GLU A 33 1.56 6.44 -13.61
C GLU A 33 1.33 7.94 -13.41
N VAL A 34 1.54 8.72 -14.46
CA VAL A 34 1.39 10.19 -14.42
C VAL A 34 0.57 10.64 -15.62
N VAL A 35 -0.40 11.51 -15.43
CA VAL A 35 -1.23 12.08 -16.49
C VAL A 35 -1.05 13.59 -16.53
N HIS A 36 -0.52 14.12 -17.63
CA HIS A 36 -0.38 15.56 -17.86
C HIS A 36 -1.44 16.07 -18.84
N TYR A 37 -2.47 16.73 -18.35
CA TYR A 37 -3.57 17.23 -19.16
C TYR A 37 -3.15 18.12 -20.34
N ASN A 38 -2.09 18.91 -20.20
CA ASN A 38 -1.70 19.92 -21.18
C ASN A 38 -0.58 19.50 -22.14
N ARG A 39 -0.02 18.30 -22.04
CA ARG A 39 1.17 17.90 -22.79
C ARG A 39 1.02 16.63 -23.60
N GLY A 40 -0.19 16.07 -23.69
CA GLY A 40 -0.36 14.74 -24.25
C GLY A 40 0.54 13.75 -23.54
N PHE A 41 -0.01 12.81 -22.87
CA PHE A 41 0.73 11.98 -21.95
C PHE A 41 1.72 11.06 -22.65
N LYS A 42 2.97 11.01 -22.25
CA LYS A 42 3.94 9.97 -22.63
C LYS A 42 5.02 9.84 -21.55
N GLU A 43 4.71 9.35 -20.38
CA GLU A 43 5.76 8.83 -19.55
C GLU A 43 5.93 7.33 -19.80
N THR A 44 7.16 6.94 -20.18
CA THR A 44 7.51 5.55 -20.47
C THR A 44 8.21 4.88 -19.29
N ARG A 45 8.22 5.53 -18.13
CA ARG A 45 8.83 5.00 -16.90
C ARG A 45 7.76 4.45 -15.99
N HIS A 46 7.99 3.24 -15.51
CA HIS A 46 7.10 2.53 -14.61
C HIS A 46 7.81 2.20 -13.31
N SER A 47 7.09 2.23 -12.21
CA SER A 47 7.52 1.76 -10.89
C SER A 47 6.87 0.42 -10.60
N ILE A 48 7.66 -0.61 -10.26
CA ILE A 48 7.08 -1.93 -9.93
C ILE A 48 6.04 -1.83 -8.81
N ARG A 49 6.24 -0.94 -7.84
CA ARG A 49 5.30 -0.71 -6.76
C ARG A 49 3.94 -0.22 -7.29
N ARG A 50 3.90 0.88 -8.05
CA ARG A 50 2.64 1.43 -8.57
C ARG A 50 1.93 0.48 -9.53
N GLN A 51 2.69 -0.22 -10.37
CA GLN A 51 2.13 -1.24 -11.24
C GLN A 51 1.51 -2.37 -10.42
N SER A 52 2.16 -2.78 -9.34
CA SER A 52 1.67 -3.83 -8.42
C SER A 52 0.41 -3.39 -7.68
N GLU A 53 0.38 -2.17 -7.16
CA GLU A 53 -0.79 -1.58 -6.50
C GLU A 53 -1.99 -1.49 -7.46
N GLY A 54 -1.76 -1.10 -8.70
CA GLY A 54 -2.79 -1.08 -9.74
C GLY A 54 -3.35 -2.48 -10.03
N VAL A 55 -2.49 -3.47 -10.19
CA VAL A 55 -2.91 -4.88 -10.39
C VAL A 55 -3.67 -5.40 -9.17
N TYR A 56 -3.20 -5.11 -7.96
CA TYR A 56 -3.87 -5.42 -6.70
C TYR A 56 -5.29 -4.86 -6.66
N ALA A 57 -5.44 -3.57 -6.97
CA ALA A 57 -6.73 -2.90 -6.96
C ALA A 57 -7.71 -3.51 -7.98
N ILE A 58 -7.24 -3.77 -9.20
CA ILE A 58 -8.09 -4.37 -10.24
C ILE A 58 -8.45 -5.82 -9.92
N LEU A 59 -7.55 -6.61 -9.33
CA LEU A 59 -7.89 -7.99 -8.91
C LEU A 59 -8.98 -7.99 -7.82
N ASN A 60 -8.93 -7.06 -6.87
CA ASN A 60 -10.00 -6.89 -5.88
C ASN A 60 -11.33 -6.51 -6.56
N TYR A 61 -11.31 -5.56 -7.50
CA TYR A 61 -12.48 -5.17 -8.29
C TYR A 61 -13.05 -6.35 -9.07
N LEU A 62 -12.23 -7.06 -9.82
CA LEU A 62 -12.64 -8.23 -10.60
C LEU A 62 -13.24 -9.35 -9.72
N ASN A 63 -12.67 -9.56 -8.54
CA ASN A 63 -13.18 -10.53 -7.58
C ASN A 63 -14.56 -10.12 -7.04
N TYR A 64 -14.74 -8.84 -6.70
CA TYR A 64 -16.03 -8.27 -6.31
C TYR A 64 -17.07 -8.42 -7.43
N GLU A 65 -16.75 -8.01 -8.64
CA GLU A 65 -17.64 -8.10 -9.80
C GLU A 65 -18.04 -9.55 -10.11
N LYS A 66 -17.10 -10.48 -10.00
CA LYS A 66 -17.35 -11.91 -10.15
C LYS A 66 -18.34 -12.45 -9.11
N GLN A 67 -18.23 -12.01 -7.85
CA GLN A 67 -19.20 -12.35 -6.80
C GLN A 67 -20.61 -11.83 -7.12
N GLN A 68 -20.69 -10.70 -7.82
CA GLN A 68 -21.92 -10.11 -8.35
C GLN A 68 -22.38 -10.73 -9.69
N LYS A 69 -21.71 -11.80 -10.15
CA LYS A 69 -21.96 -12.49 -11.43
C LYS A 69 -21.76 -11.61 -12.67
N ARG A 70 -20.95 -10.54 -12.56
CA ARG A 70 -20.55 -9.67 -13.66
C ARG A 70 -19.17 -10.08 -14.18
N LYS A 71 -18.94 -9.96 -15.49
CA LYS A 71 -17.71 -10.38 -16.16
C LYS A 71 -17.05 -9.18 -16.85
N HIS A 72 -15.75 -9.12 -16.76
CA HIS A 72 -14.93 -8.06 -17.36
C HIS A 72 -13.72 -8.68 -18.12
N PRO A 73 -13.95 -9.38 -19.24
CA PRO A 73 -12.90 -10.14 -19.93
C PRO A 73 -11.75 -9.25 -20.44
N GLU A 74 -12.03 -8.00 -20.79
CA GLU A 74 -10.98 -7.07 -21.22
C GLU A 74 -10.04 -6.67 -20.07
N TRP A 75 -10.57 -6.46 -18.87
CA TRP A 75 -9.77 -6.25 -17.69
C TRP A 75 -8.96 -7.50 -17.31
N GLU A 76 -9.59 -8.68 -17.35
CA GLU A 76 -8.89 -9.95 -17.07
C GLU A 76 -7.72 -10.15 -18.05
N LYS A 77 -7.94 -9.89 -19.34
CA LYS A 77 -6.89 -9.96 -20.36
C LYS A 77 -5.77 -8.98 -20.12
N ARG A 78 -6.07 -7.72 -19.79
CA ARG A 78 -5.08 -6.68 -19.49
C ARG A 78 -4.22 -7.05 -18.30
N ILE A 79 -4.85 -7.38 -17.19
CA ILE A 79 -4.15 -7.72 -15.95
C ILE A 79 -3.30 -8.98 -16.10
N LYS A 80 -3.81 -9.99 -16.81
CA LYS A 80 -3.02 -11.17 -17.12
C LYS A 80 -1.79 -10.84 -17.95
N GLY A 81 -1.91 -9.95 -18.95
CA GLY A 81 -0.78 -9.47 -19.75
C GLY A 81 0.28 -8.77 -18.91
N MET A 82 -0.13 -7.91 -17.97
CA MET A 82 0.79 -7.25 -17.03
C MET A 82 1.50 -8.24 -16.10
N LEU A 83 0.76 -9.19 -15.56
CA LEU A 83 1.33 -10.24 -14.71
C LEU A 83 2.32 -11.13 -15.47
N ASP A 84 2.03 -11.48 -16.72
CA ASP A 84 2.98 -12.20 -17.59
C ASP A 84 4.23 -11.34 -17.89
N SER A 85 4.08 -10.00 -17.95
CA SER A 85 5.21 -9.06 -18.04
C SER A 85 6.01 -9.00 -16.73
N PHE A 86 5.37 -9.09 -15.57
CA PHE A 86 6.07 -9.22 -14.28
C PHE A 86 6.94 -10.47 -14.25
N LEU A 87 6.44 -11.61 -14.72
CA LEU A 87 7.25 -12.85 -14.78
C LEU A 87 8.50 -12.69 -15.64
N LYS A 88 8.46 -11.86 -16.68
CA LYS A 88 9.64 -11.58 -17.53
C LYS A 88 10.58 -10.57 -16.89
N LEU A 89 10.05 -9.64 -16.10
CA LEU A 89 10.81 -8.57 -15.46
C LEU A 89 11.54 -9.05 -14.19
N GLN A 90 11.07 -10.14 -13.58
CA GLN A 90 11.66 -10.68 -12.36
C GLN A 90 13.08 -11.20 -12.60
N ASN A 91 14.03 -10.71 -11.81
CA ASN A 91 15.42 -11.15 -11.84
C ASN A 91 15.58 -12.61 -11.35
N GLU A 92 16.71 -13.21 -11.63
CA GLU A 92 17.04 -14.60 -11.22
C GLU A 92 17.03 -14.76 -9.69
N ASP A 93 17.46 -13.74 -8.96
CA ASP A 93 17.46 -13.71 -7.49
C ASP A 93 16.07 -13.50 -6.86
N GLY A 94 15.03 -13.32 -7.69
CA GLY A 94 13.65 -13.09 -7.24
C GLY A 94 13.27 -11.63 -7.08
N SER A 95 14.20 -10.69 -7.17
CA SER A 95 13.94 -9.27 -7.09
C SER A 95 13.23 -8.73 -8.32
N PHE A 96 12.69 -7.52 -8.17
CA PHE A 96 12.23 -6.68 -9.27
C PHE A 96 12.99 -5.35 -9.29
N PRO A 97 13.30 -4.80 -10.48
CA PRO A 97 13.83 -3.44 -10.56
C PRO A 97 12.78 -2.45 -10.06
N ARG A 98 13.21 -1.45 -9.29
CA ARG A 98 12.32 -0.40 -8.77
C ARG A 98 11.64 0.39 -9.88
N LYS A 99 12.41 0.73 -10.95
CA LYS A 99 11.90 1.47 -12.11
C LYS A 99 12.40 0.87 -13.42
N PHE A 100 11.52 0.82 -14.40
CA PHE A 100 11.78 0.27 -15.73
C PHE A 100 11.00 1.03 -16.81
N LYS A 101 11.25 0.73 -18.10
CA LYS A 101 10.53 1.32 -19.23
C LYS A 101 9.66 0.28 -19.95
N ASP A 102 8.87 0.75 -20.94
CA ASP A 102 8.02 -0.09 -21.79
C ASP A 102 8.79 -1.23 -22.50
N ASP A 103 10.04 -1.02 -22.82
CA ASP A 103 10.92 -2.02 -23.44
C ASP A 103 11.63 -2.94 -22.44
N PHE A 104 11.23 -2.88 -21.17
CA PHE A 104 11.82 -3.59 -20.04
C PHE A 104 13.23 -3.13 -19.64
N SER A 105 13.77 -2.10 -20.27
CA SER A 105 15.07 -1.55 -19.84
C SER A 105 14.98 -0.99 -18.42
N VAL A 106 15.97 -1.35 -17.60
CA VAL A 106 16.00 -0.96 -16.19
C VAL A 106 16.46 0.49 -16.05
N VAL A 107 15.71 1.27 -15.28
CA VAL A 107 16.03 2.66 -14.92
C VAL A 107 16.62 2.74 -13.52
N ASP A 108 16.11 1.92 -12.60
CA ASP A 108 16.58 1.83 -11.22
C ASP A 108 16.51 0.35 -10.81
N ALA A 109 17.67 -0.25 -10.60
CA ALA A 109 17.79 -1.68 -10.28
C ALA A 109 17.57 -2.00 -8.79
N SER A 110 17.33 -1.00 -7.94
CA SER A 110 17.11 -1.20 -6.51
C SER A 110 15.95 -2.15 -6.26
N GLY A 111 16.18 -3.17 -5.42
CA GLY A 111 15.22 -4.24 -5.13
C GLY A 111 14.22 -3.95 -4.01
N GLY A 112 14.32 -2.78 -3.35
CA GLY A 112 13.55 -2.46 -2.15
C GLY A 112 12.03 -2.40 -2.35
N SER A 113 11.55 -2.18 -3.59
CA SER A 113 10.13 -2.22 -3.95
C SER A 113 9.61 -3.63 -4.31
N THR A 114 10.47 -4.64 -4.33
CA THR A 114 10.11 -6.05 -4.65
C THR A 114 8.92 -6.58 -3.83
N PRO A 115 8.81 -6.30 -2.52
CA PRO A 115 7.71 -6.86 -1.73
C PRO A 115 6.33 -6.48 -2.24
N SER A 116 6.16 -5.32 -2.86
CA SER A 116 4.87 -4.88 -3.40
C SER A 116 4.34 -5.81 -4.50
N ALA A 117 5.22 -6.42 -5.30
CA ALA A 117 4.83 -7.33 -6.38
C ALA A 117 4.35 -8.70 -5.88
N THR A 118 4.71 -9.09 -4.66
CA THR A 118 4.29 -10.38 -4.09
C THR A 118 2.78 -10.49 -3.97
N LEU A 119 2.11 -9.42 -3.53
CA LEU A 119 0.68 -9.43 -3.24
C LEU A 119 -0.15 -9.76 -4.48
N PRO A 120 -0.08 -8.98 -5.57
CA PRO A 120 -0.85 -9.27 -6.78
C PRO A 120 -0.47 -10.61 -7.42
N LEU A 121 0.77 -11.07 -7.28
CA LEU A 121 1.18 -12.40 -7.77
C LEU A 121 0.48 -13.53 -7.01
N VAL A 122 0.39 -13.45 -5.68
CA VAL A 122 -0.37 -14.43 -4.87
C VAL A 122 -1.86 -14.39 -5.23
N MET A 123 -2.45 -13.20 -5.32
CA MET A 123 -3.84 -13.02 -5.70
C MET A 123 -4.13 -13.58 -7.09
N ALA A 124 -3.26 -13.29 -8.06
CA ALA A 124 -3.39 -13.77 -9.44
C ALA A 124 -3.31 -15.30 -9.54
N SER A 125 -2.43 -15.93 -8.75
CA SER A 125 -2.37 -17.39 -8.68
C SER A 125 -3.72 -18.01 -8.30
N LYS A 126 -4.43 -17.41 -7.35
CA LYS A 126 -5.78 -17.83 -6.94
C LYS A 126 -6.81 -17.51 -8.01
N TYR A 127 -6.84 -16.27 -8.51
CA TYR A 127 -7.85 -15.77 -9.42
C TYR A 127 -7.82 -16.48 -10.77
N PHE A 128 -6.64 -16.57 -11.40
CA PHE A 128 -6.43 -17.19 -12.70
C PHE A 128 -6.12 -18.68 -12.64
N LYS A 129 -5.93 -19.26 -11.44
CA LYS A 129 -5.51 -20.65 -11.21
C LYS A 129 -4.19 -21.00 -11.92
N ASP A 130 -3.28 -20.06 -11.96
CA ASP A 130 -1.96 -20.19 -12.61
C ASP A 130 -0.83 -20.24 -11.57
N LYS A 131 -0.23 -21.41 -11.42
CA LYS A 131 0.83 -21.67 -10.43
C LYS A 131 2.12 -20.88 -10.68
N ARG A 132 2.36 -20.39 -11.90
CA ARG A 132 3.54 -19.59 -12.22
C ARG A 132 3.62 -18.33 -11.37
N TYR A 133 2.48 -17.68 -11.12
CA TYR A 133 2.41 -16.50 -10.27
C TYR A 133 2.77 -16.79 -8.81
N LEU A 134 2.31 -17.91 -8.25
CA LEU A 134 2.69 -18.32 -6.90
C LEU A 134 4.18 -18.64 -6.81
N ALA A 135 4.73 -19.32 -7.81
CA ALA A 135 6.16 -19.61 -7.85
C ALA A 135 7.00 -18.33 -7.92
N SER A 136 6.56 -17.34 -8.69
CA SER A 136 7.18 -16.02 -8.74
C SER A 136 7.08 -15.30 -7.39
N ALA A 137 5.91 -15.32 -6.74
CA ALA A 137 5.71 -14.73 -5.41
C ALA A 137 6.59 -15.37 -4.33
N LYS A 138 6.82 -16.66 -4.39
CA LYS A 138 7.76 -17.34 -3.47
C LYS A 138 9.19 -16.85 -3.68
N ARG A 139 9.65 -16.74 -4.92
CA ARG A 139 10.99 -16.19 -5.21
C ARG A 139 11.14 -14.73 -4.74
N THR A 140 10.09 -13.91 -4.79
CA THR A 140 10.18 -12.58 -4.19
C THR A 140 10.45 -12.66 -2.69
N VAL A 141 9.78 -13.54 -1.96
CA VAL A 141 9.99 -13.64 -0.50
C VAL A 141 11.33 -14.30 -0.16
N ASP A 142 11.85 -15.21 -0.97
CA ASP A 142 13.23 -15.70 -0.82
C ASP A 142 14.24 -14.53 -0.91
N TYR A 143 14.06 -13.63 -1.88
CA TYR A 143 14.85 -12.40 -1.97
C TYR A 143 14.65 -11.50 -0.73
N LEU A 144 13.40 -11.27 -0.30
CA LEU A 144 13.10 -10.43 0.88
C LEU A 144 13.75 -10.99 2.15
N GLU A 145 13.70 -12.30 2.35
CA GLU A 145 14.35 -12.93 3.50
C GLU A 145 15.83 -12.66 3.52
N LYS A 146 16.50 -12.87 2.38
CA LYS A 146 17.95 -12.77 2.26
C LYS A 146 18.45 -11.33 2.32
N GLU A 147 17.80 -10.43 1.60
CA GLU A 147 18.33 -9.07 1.36
C GLU A 147 17.72 -8.01 2.26
N LEU A 148 16.45 -8.15 2.68
CA LEU A 148 15.77 -7.16 3.50
C LEU A 148 15.61 -7.64 4.95
N ILE A 149 14.90 -8.75 5.17
CA ILE A 149 14.45 -9.15 6.51
C ILE A 149 15.62 -9.63 7.39
N SER A 150 16.53 -10.43 6.84
CA SER A 150 17.68 -10.94 7.59
C SER A 150 18.71 -9.86 7.92
N LYS A 151 18.83 -8.86 7.05
CA LYS A 151 19.73 -7.72 7.23
C LYS A 151 19.11 -6.55 8.01
N ALA A 152 17.78 -6.56 8.16
CA ALA A 152 16.99 -5.42 8.64
C ALA A 152 17.24 -4.15 7.80
N ASP A 153 17.33 -4.32 6.47
CA ASP A 153 17.66 -3.28 5.49
C ASP A 153 16.45 -3.11 4.55
N TYR A 154 15.55 -2.18 4.88
CA TYR A 154 14.28 -1.97 4.17
C TYR A 154 14.28 -0.60 3.49
N PHE A 155 14.71 -0.58 2.25
CA PHE A 155 15.03 0.63 1.52
C PHE A 155 14.19 0.83 0.26
N SER A 156 14.07 2.08 -0.16
CA SER A 156 13.66 2.52 -1.51
C SER A 156 12.33 1.96 -2.02
N SER A 157 11.33 1.77 -1.15
CA SER A 157 9.96 1.47 -1.57
C SER A 157 9.17 2.76 -1.81
N THR A 158 9.39 3.80 -1.03
CA THR A 158 8.92 5.15 -1.31
C THR A 158 9.45 5.61 -2.67
N LEU A 159 8.61 6.28 -3.45
CA LEU A 159 8.89 6.52 -4.87
C LEU A 159 9.97 7.56 -5.16
N ASP A 160 10.23 8.43 -4.22
CA ASP A 160 11.09 9.62 -4.30
C ASP A 160 12.30 9.60 -3.35
N ALA A 161 12.44 8.58 -2.52
CA ALA A 161 13.54 8.45 -1.57
C ALA A 161 14.42 7.22 -1.86
N ASN A 162 15.73 7.32 -1.59
CA ASN A 162 16.69 6.24 -1.71
C ASN A 162 17.34 5.92 -0.35
N CYS A 163 16.51 5.68 0.64
CA CYS A 163 16.92 5.43 2.01
C CYS A 163 16.05 4.35 2.64
N GLU A 164 16.34 4.02 3.89
CA GLU A 164 15.44 3.23 4.73
C GLU A 164 14.06 3.86 4.76
N ASP A 165 13.03 3.05 4.57
CA ASP A 165 11.65 3.51 4.61
C ASP A 165 10.68 2.52 5.29
N LYS A 166 9.66 3.10 5.90
CA LYS A 166 8.57 2.37 6.53
C LYS A 166 7.84 1.47 5.54
N GLU A 167 7.59 1.96 4.34
CA GLU A 167 6.75 1.29 3.37
C GLU A 167 7.35 -0.03 2.89
N ALA A 168 8.69 -0.08 2.72
CA ALA A 168 9.39 -1.32 2.38
C ALA A 168 9.16 -2.40 3.44
N SER A 169 9.21 -2.02 4.73
CA SER A 169 8.98 -2.96 5.83
C SER A 169 7.51 -3.39 5.96
N LEU A 170 6.57 -2.48 5.72
CA LEU A 170 5.13 -2.81 5.69
C LEU A 170 4.82 -3.81 4.58
N TYR A 171 5.32 -3.56 3.37
CA TYR A 171 5.15 -4.48 2.25
C TYR A 171 5.82 -5.83 2.48
N ALA A 172 7.02 -5.86 3.08
CA ALA A 172 7.70 -7.12 3.39
C ALA A 172 6.91 -7.98 4.39
N ALA A 173 6.38 -7.37 5.44
CA ALA A 173 5.51 -8.05 6.39
C ALA A 173 4.23 -8.59 5.73
N THR A 174 3.60 -7.77 4.89
CA THR A 174 2.38 -8.13 4.16
C THR A 174 2.64 -9.22 3.12
N ALA A 175 3.75 -9.16 2.39
CA ALA A 175 4.16 -10.19 1.42
C ALA A 175 4.30 -11.58 2.06
N ALA A 176 5.02 -11.64 3.18
CA ALA A 176 5.17 -12.87 3.94
C ALA A 176 3.84 -13.37 4.53
N TYR A 177 2.98 -12.48 5.03
CA TYR A 177 1.63 -12.80 5.46
C TYR A 177 0.78 -13.42 4.34
N TYR A 178 0.79 -12.85 3.14
CA TYR A 178 0.08 -13.39 1.98
C TYR A 178 0.50 -14.83 1.65
N LEU A 179 1.81 -15.11 1.67
CA LEU A 179 2.29 -16.49 1.46
C LEU A 179 1.92 -17.41 2.61
N ALA A 180 1.94 -16.94 3.86
CA ALA A 180 1.48 -17.72 4.99
C ALA A 180 0.00 -18.11 4.89
N LEU A 181 -0.83 -17.25 4.31
CA LEU A 181 -2.27 -17.55 4.09
C LEU A 181 -2.50 -18.68 3.06
N VAL A 182 -1.62 -18.82 2.06
CA VAL A 182 -1.83 -19.77 0.94
C VAL A 182 -0.98 -21.01 1.00
N THR A 183 -0.09 -21.13 1.99
CA THR A 183 0.79 -22.28 2.22
C THR A 183 0.37 -23.10 3.44
N LYS A 184 1.04 -24.22 3.72
CA LYS A 184 0.70 -25.12 4.83
C LYS A 184 1.98 -25.68 5.48
N GLY A 185 1.81 -26.24 6.67
CA GLY A 185 2.90 -26.94 7.37
C GLY A 185 4.10 -26.05 7.66
N GLU A 186 5.29 -26.58 7.45
CA GLU A 186 6.55 -25.90 7.71
C GLU A 186 6.73 -24.62 6.85
N GLU A 187 6.31 -24.68 5.58
CA GLU A 187 6.38 -23.52 4.71
C GLU A 187 5.51 -22.35 5.23
N ARG A 188 4.30 -22.65 5.71
CA ARG A 188 3.45 -21.64 6.35
C ARG A 188 4.10 -21.06 7.59
N ALA A 189 4.64 -21.92 8.45
CA ALA A 189 5.31 -21.47 9.67
C ALA A 189 6.55 -20.60 9.37
N HIS A 190 7.30 -20.93 8.34
CA HIS A 190 8.42 -20.13 7.86
C HIS A 190 7.98 -18.72 7.45
N TYR A 191 6.98 -18.59 6.56
CA TYR A 191 6.47 -17.28 6.14
C TYR A 191 5.83 -16.50 7.28
N ALA A 192 5.16 -17.18 8.22
CA ALA A 192 4.65 -16.53 9.43
C ALA A 192 5.78 -15.94 10.29
N GLY A 193 6.89 -16.65 10.41
CA GLY A 193 8.09 -16.16 11.10
C GLY A 193 8.69 -14.92 10.42
N LEU A 194 8.76 -14.92 9.09
CA LEU A 194 9.22 -13.77 8.31
C LEU A 194 8.29 -12.55 8.47
N ALA A 195 6.97 -12.77 8.39
CA ALA A 195 5.99 -11.71 8.61
C ALA A 195 6.15 -11.08 10.00
N LYS A 196 6.31 -11.89 11.04
CA LYS A 196 6.55 -11.43 12.41
C LYS A 196 7.83 -10.61 12.51
N LYS A 197 8.93 -11.09 11.93
CA LYS A 197 10.23 -10.40 11.96
C LYS A 197 10.17 -9.04 11.25
N ALA A 198 9.58 -9.00 10.05
CA ALA A 198 9.39 -7.75 9.32
C ALA A 198 8.43 -6.79 10.05
N ALA A 199 7.37 -7.32 10.68
CA ALA A 199 6.44 -6.51 11.45
C ALA A 199 7.10 -5.83 12.66
N TYR A 200 8.00 -6.50 13.37
CA TYR A 200 8.75 -5.85 14.45
C TYR A 200 9.59 -4.69 13.96
N PHE A 201 10.24 -4.82 12.80
CA PHE A 201 10.97 -3.71 12.22
C PHE A 201 10.02 -2.58 11.80
N ALA A 202 8.93 -2.91 11.12
CA ALA A 202 7.93 -1.92 10.70
C ALA A 202 7.38 -1.12 11.89
N LEU A 203 7.17 -1.77 13.03
CA LEU A 203 6.70 -1.11 14.25
C LEU A 203 7.71 -0.09 14.81
N SER A 204 9.00 -0.18 14.49
CA SER A 204 10.01 0.79 14.92
C SER A 204 9.81 2.19 14.31
N TRP A 205 9.06 2.29 13.20
CA TRP A 205 8.70 3.56 12.57
C TRP A 205 7.56 4.29 13.27
N TYR A 206 6.82 3.61 14.15
CA TYR A 206 5.63 4.16 14.78
C TYR A 206 5.93 4.72 16.17
N TYR A 207 5.38 5.87 16.48
CA TYR A 207 5.44 6.43 17.82
C TYR A 207 4.63 5.59 18.80
N THR A 208 5.26 5.22 19.89
CA THR A 208 4.61 4.57 21.05
C THR A 208 4.28 5.55 22.18
N TRP A 209 4.65 6.80 22.02
CA TRP A 209 4.37 7.92 22.93
C TRP A 209 3.90 9.15 22.15
N ASP A 210 3.36 10.14 22.85
CA ASP A 210 2.96 11.40 22.26
C ASP A 210 4.14 12.39 22.27
N VAL A 211 4.51 12.89 21.09
CA VAL A 211 5.48 13.97 20.95
C VAL A 211 4.83 15.25 21.43
N PRO A 212 5.45 16.00 22.34
CA PRO A 212 4.92 17.29 22.77
C PRO A 212 5.08 18.33 21.66
N PHE A 213 4.04 19.12 21.45
CA PHE A 213 4.07 20.28 20.56
C PHE A 213 4.21 21.56 21.37
N ALA A 214 4.97 22.52 20.83
CA ALA A 214 5.08 23.84 21.42
C ALA A 214 3.76 24.62 21.28
N GLU A 215 3.53 25.55 22.19
CA GLU A 215 2.40 26.48 22.10
C GLU A 215 2.43 27.26 20.78
N GLY A 216 1.28 27.41 20.14
CA GLY A 216 1.12 28.05 18.85
C GLY A 216 1.51 27.21 17.64
N GLN A 217 1.94 25.94 17.83
CA GLN A 217 2.03 24.98 16.74
C GLN A 217 0.63 24.46 16.39
N MET A 218 0.30 24.43 15.09
CA MET A 218 -1.03 24.01 14.63
C MET A 218 -1.43 22.62 15.15
N LEU A 219 -0.52 21.66 15.12
CA LEU A 219 -0.78 20.30 15.60
C LEU A 219 -0.97 20.24 17.12
N GLY A 220 -0.26 21.09 17.86
CA GLY A 220 -0.47 21.27 19.29
C GLY A 220 -1.82 21.92 19.61
N ASP A 221 -2.18 22.94 18.86
CA ASP A 221 -3.42 23.69 19.05
C ASP A 221 -4.67 22.82 18.79
N ILE A 222 -4.60 21.87 17.85
CA ILE A 222 -5.67 20.86 17.63
C ILE A 222 -5.55 19.65 18.56
N GLY A 223 -4.52 19.59 19.40
CA GLY A 223 -4.31 18.50 20.36
C GLY A 223 -3.90 17.16 19.76
N LEU A 224 -3.24 17.15 18.58
CA LEU A 224 -2.82 15.92 17.92
C LEU A 224 -1.95 15.07 18.87
N LYS A 225 -2.26 13.78 18.93
CA LYS A 225 -1.46 12.75 19.59
C LYS A 225 -0.72 11.92 18.56
N THR A 226 0.62 11.85 18.68
CA THR A 226 1.46 11.17 17.67
C THR A 226 1.53 9.67 17.86
N ARG A 227 1.14 9.13 19.00
CA ARG A 227 1.11 7.69 19.23
C ARG A 227 0.30 6.98 18.16
N GLY A 228 0.86 5.93 17.56
CA GLY A 228 0.24 5.20 16.46
C GLY A 228 0.42 5.81 15.06
N TRP A 229 1.07 6.97 14.96
CA TRP A 229 1.51 7.52 13.69
C TRP A 229 2.91 7.00 13.34
N GLY A 230 3.18 6.77 12.05
CA GLY A 230 4.49 6.31 11.58
C GLY A 230 5.20 7.33 10.71
N ASN A 231 6.50 7.48 10.91
CA ASN A 231 7.36 8.23 9.98
C ASN A 231 7.43 7.51 8.62
N VAL A 232 7.53 8.27 7.54
CA VAL A 232 7.58 7.71 6.19
C VAL A 232 8.94 7.08 5.92
N SER A 233 10.03 7.83 6.08
CA SER A 233 11.38 7.38 5.79
C SER A 233 12.40 8.27 6.51
N VAL A 234 13.67 7.94 6.38
CA VAL A 234 14.78 8.78 6.88
C VAL A 234 14.82 10.14 6.16
N GLU A 235 14.60 10.16 4.86
CA GLU A 235 14.57 11.41 4.07
C GLU A 235 13.26 12.18 4.23
N ASN A 236 12.14 11.48 4.25
CA ASN A 236 10.79 12.06 4.39
C ASN A 236 10.37 12.00 5.87
N ASN A 237 10.91 12.91 6.66
CA ASN A 237 10.70 12.96 8.11
C ASN A 237 9.37 13.64 8.48
N HIS A 238 8.27 13.09 7.99
CA HIS A 238 6.91 13.43 8.38
C HIS A 238 6.14 12.15 8.71
N ILE A 239 5.03 12.28 9.36
CA ILE A 239 4.11 11.17 9.63
C ILE A 239 2.97 11.18 8.62
N ASP A 240 2.47 10.01 8.26
CA ASP A 240 1.41 9.86 7.29
C ASP A 240 0.41 8.75 7.64
N VAL A 241 -0.63 8.64 6.82
CA VAL A 241 -1.68 7.63 6.94
C VAL A 241 -1.32 6.30 6.24
N PHE A 242 -0.19 6.22 5.55
CA PHE A 242 0.14 5.02 4.80
C PHE A 242 0.46 3.85 5.74
N ILE A 243 -0.47 2.94 5.84
CA ILE A 243 -0.39 1.71 6.62
C ILE A 243 -0.63 0.47 5.76
N PHE A 244 -1.24 0.64 4.58
CA PHE A 244 -1.66 -0.45 3.71
C PHE A 244 -2.42 -1.53 4.50
N GLU A 245 -2.17 -2.82 4.29
CA GLU A 245 -2.81 -3.91 5.05
C GLU A 245 -2.08 -4.27 6.36
N PHE A 246 -1.18 -3.44 6.84
CA PHE A 246 -0.35 -3.78 8.01
C PHE A 246 -1.16 -3.98 9.30
N ALA A 247 -2.28 -3.30 9.46
CA ALA A 247 -3.19 -3.55 10.59
C ALA A 247 -3.74 -4.99 10.56
N ASP A 248 -4.09 -5.51 9.37
CA ASP A 248 -4.51 -6.89 9.19
C ASP A 248 -3.39 -7.87 9.55
N VAL A 249 -2.16 -7.57 9.13
CA VAL A 249 -0.97 -8.35 9.52
C VAL A 249 -0.82 -8.41 11.02
N LEU A 250 -0.95 -7.27 11.72
CA LEU A 250 -0.84 -7.21 13.18
C LEU A 250 -1.94 -8.02 13.86
N HIS A 251 -3.19 -7.88 13.44
CA HIS A 251 -4.31 -8.67 13.98
C HIS A 251 -4.12 -10.18 13.74
N TRP A 252 -3.60 -10.54 12.57
CA TRP A 252 -3.31 -11.93 12.24
C TRP A 252 -2.16 -12.48 13.08
N LEU A 253 -1.04 -11.74 13.23
CA LEU A 253 0.08 -12.12 14.07
C LEU A 253 -0.30 -12.27 15.54
N SER A 254 -1.18 -11.39 16.03
CA SER A 254 -1.72 -11.49 17.39
C SER A 254 -2.36 -12.85 17.66
N LYS A 255 -3.18 -13.33 16.73
CA LYS A 255 -3.85 -14.63 16.79
C LYS A 255 -2.87 -15.79 16.59
N GLU A 256 -2.00 -15.69 15.59
CA GLU A 256 -1.06 -16.75 15.21
C GLU A 256 -0.06 -17.08 16.31
N TYR A 257 0.41 -16.08 17.02
CA TYR A 257 1.42 -16.23 18.07
C TYR A 257 0.87 -16.06 19.50
N ASN A 258 -0.43 -15.87 19.65
CA ASN A 258 -1.06 -15.53 20.94
C ASN A 258 -0.37 -14.34 21.62
N GLU A 259 -0.13 -13.28 20.85
CA GLU A 259 0.62 -12.09 21.27
C GLU A 259 -0.26 -10.84 21.14
N PRO A 260 -1.08 -10.50 22.15
CA PRO A 260 -2.10 -9.45 22.04
C PRO A 260 -1.55 -8.06 21.76
N ARG A 261 -0.28 -7.79 22.11
CA ARG A 261 0.36 -6.48 21.82
C ARG A 261 0.27 -6.05 20.35
N PHE A 262 0.24 -6.99 19.41
CA PHE A 262 0.08 -6.68 18.00
C PHE A 262 -1.32 -6.10 17.71
N SER A 263 -2.38 -6.75 18.15
CA SER A 263 -3.74 -6.24 17.99
C SER A 263 -3.98 -4.95 18.76
N ASP A 264 -3.45 -4.84 19.99
CA ASP A 264 -3.56 -3.62 20.79
C ASP A 264 -2.93 -2.41 20.05
N PHE A 265 -1.78 -2.60 19.43
CA PHE A 265 -1.14 -1.53 18.69
C PHE A 265 -1.83 -1.21 17.36
N ALA A 266 -2.43 -2.21 16.68
CA ALA A 266 -3.28 -1.98 15.51
C ALA A 266 -4.49 -1.08 15.87
N GLU A 267 -5.10 -1.29 17.04
CA GLU A 267 -6.17 -0.42 17.54
C GLU A 267 -5.69 1.01 17.87
N VAL A 268 -4.47 1.14 18.40
CA VAL A 268 -3.84 2.44 18.63
C VAL A 268 -3.68 3.17 17.28
N ILE A 269 -3.14 2.51 16.26
CA ILE A 269 -3.00 3.10 14.91
C ILE A 269 -4.37 3.52 14.37
N SER A 270 -5.34 2.62 14.40
CA SER A 270 -6.70 2.88 13.91
C SER A 270 -7.36 4.07 14.60
N THR A 271 -7.18 4.17 15.92
CA THR A 271 -7.71 5.30 16.69
C THR A 271 -7.00 6.61 16.32
N SER A 272 -5.68 6.57 16.18
CA SER A 272 -4.87 7.74 15.89
C SER A 272 -5.16 8.32 14.51
N MET A 273 -5.37 7.49 13.50
CA MET A 273 -5.71 7.96 12.15
C MET A 273 -7.06 8.69 12.08
N ARG A 274 -7.94 8.50 13.06
CA ARG A 274 -9.22 9.23 13.11
C ARG A 274 -9.10 10.68 13.57
N GLN A 275 -7.98 11.08 14.17
CA GLN A 275 -7.80 12.42 14.73
C GLN A 275 -7.90 13.54 13.69
N LEU A 276 -7.50 13.27 12.45
CA LEU A 276 -7.54 14.25 11.36
C LEU A 276 -8.71 14.03 10.38
N LEU A 277 -9.70 13.19 10.73
CA LEU A 277 -10.93 13.10 9.96
C LEU A 277 -11.73 14.40 10.11
N PRO A 278 -11.93 15.16 9.02
CA PRO A 278 -12.64 16.44 9.11
C PRO A 278 -14.15 16.22 9.20
N TYR A 279 -14.76 16.98 10.11
CA TYR A 279 -16.22 17.08 10.22
C TYR A 279 -16.60 18.52 10.60
N GLU A 280 -17.87 18.86 10.52
CA GLU A 280 -18.35 20.19 10.88
C GLU A 280 -17.97 20.56 12.34
N GLY A 281 -17.30 21.67 12.52
CA GLY A 281 -16.75 22.10 13.80
C GLY A 281 -15.35 21.56 14.13
N HIS A 282 -14.81 20.64 13.34
CA HIS A 282 -13.45 20.08 13.51
C HIS A 282 -12.78 19.85 12.15
N MET A 283 -12.49 20.91 11.45
CA MET A 283 -11.91 20.83 10.10
C MET A 283 -10.39 20.63 10.11
N CYS A 284 -9.70 20.85 11.22
CA CYS A 284 -8.26 20.69 11.38
C CYS A 284 -7.41 21.38 10.28
N GLY A 285 -7.91 22.49 9.71
CA GLY A 285 -7.28 23.15 8.55
C GLY A 285 -7.43 22.41 7.21
N ILE A 286 -8.15 21.28 7.16
CA ILE A 286 -8.45 20.53 5.95
C ILE A 286 -9.56 21.23 5.17
N ALA A 287 -9.41 21.30 3.83
CA ALA A 287 -10.29 22.10 2.97
C ALA A 287 -11.77 21.64 2.96
N LYS A 288 -12.00 20.33 3.05
CA LYS A 288 -13.35 19.74 2.92
C LYS A 288 -13.50 18.46 3.74
N VAL A 289 -14.72 18.21 4.20
CA VAL A 289 -15.13 16.88 4.65
C VAL A 289 -14.92 15.87 3.52
N GLY A 290 -14.37 14.70 3.85
CA GLY A 290 -13.99 13.66 2.87
C GLY A 290 -12.56 13.78 2.31
N TYR A 291 -11.81 14.82 2.71
CA TYR A 291 -10.37 14.92 2.44
C TYR A 291 -9.59 14.40 3.64
N TYR A 292 -8.33 14.03 3.39
CA TYR A 292 -7.39 13.64 4.43
C TYR A 292 -5.96 14.06 4.05
N PRO A 293 -5.14 14.54 4.99
CA PRO A 293 -3.80 15.02 4.67
C PRO A 293 -2.86 13.90 4.27
N GLU A 294 -2.01 14.14 3.28
CA GLU A 294 -0.96 13.23 2.88
C GLU A 294 0.24 13.31 3.83
N VAL A 295 0.65 14.53 4.15
CA VAL A 295 1.86 14.83 4.92
C VAL A 295 1.49 15.55 6.19
N VAL A 296 1.88 14.99 7.33
CA VAL A 296 1.69 15.62 8.64
C VAL A 296 3.07 15.97 9.20
N GLN A 297 3.40 17.26 9.16
CA GLN A 297 4.67 17.81 9.55
C GLN A 297 4.69 18.01 11.08
N HIS A 298 5.39 17.17 11.81
CA HIS A 298 5.31 17.10 13.27
C HIS A 298 6.64 17.43 13.98
N THR A 299 7.70 17.70 13.21
CA THR A 299 9.01 17.98 13.75
C THR A 299 9.34 19.46 13.75
N ASN A 300 10.35 19.85 14.55
CA ASN A 300 10.85 21.21 14.57
C ASN A 300 11.43 21.66 13.21
N TRP A 301 11.96 20.73 12.44
CA TRP A 301 12.41 20.99 11.07
C TRP A 301 11.28 21.51 10.19
N ASP A 302 10.15 20.81 10.22
CA ASP A 302 8.97 21.17 9.45
C ASP A 302 8.32 22.44 9.98
N TYR A 303 8.37 22.66 11.28
CA TYR A 303 7.96 23.92 11.91
C TYR A 303 8.78 25.11 11.40
N GLY A 304 10.10 24.97 11.37
CA GLY A 304 11.00 26.01 10.87
C GLY A 304 10.76 26.34 9.39
N ARG A 305 10.44 25.35 8.58
CA ARG A 305 10.16 25.51 7.14
C ARG A 305 8.79 26.16 6.88
N ASN A 306 7.78 25.76 7.59
CA ASN A 306 6.39 26.17 7.38
C ASN A 306 5.86 27.14 8.45
N GLY A 307 6.63 27.39 9.49
CA GLY A 307 6.31 28.33 10.57
C GLY A 307 5.46 27.80 11.71
N LYS A 308 4.75 26.66 11.59
CA LYS A 308 3.80 26.22 12.63
C LYS A 308 3.55 24.71 12.73
N GLY A 309 4.41 23.83 12.31
CA GLY A 309 4.04 22.41 12.28
C GLY A 309 2.80 22.21 11.41
N TYR A 310 2.99 21.87 10.19
CA TYR A 310 2.00 21.95 9.13
C TYR A 310 1.60 20.54 8.68
N TYR A 311 0.39 20.36 8.24
CA TYR A 311 0.01 19.20 7.45
C TYR A 311 -0.52 19.64 6.08
N ASN A 312 -0.20 18.84 5.06
CA ASN A 312 -0.58 19.14 3.70
C ASN A 312 -1.96 18.58 3.40
N ASN A 313 -2.87 19.45 2.96
CA ASN A 313 -4.21 19.07 2.53
C ASN A 313 -4.40 19.06 1.00
N ILE A 314 -3.35 19.34 0.24
CA ILE A 314 -3.44 19.57 -1.20
C ILE A 314 -3.69 18.29 -1.97
N PHE A 315 -3.13 17.17 -1.52
CA PHE A 315 -3.13 15.89 -2.22
C PHE A 315 -4.13 14.87 -1.69
N ALA A 316 -5.02 15.33 -0.88
CA ALA A 316 -5.75 14.53 0.06
C ALA A 316 -6.80 13.54 -0.46
N PRO A 317 -7.53 13.69 -1.56
CA PRO A 317 -8.70 12.83 -1.77
C PRO A 317 -8.41 11.48 -2.44
N GLY A 318 -7.20 11.24 -2.88
CA GLY A 318 -6.84 10.02 -3.59
C GLY A 318 -6.45 8.88 -2.66
N TRP A 319 -5.17 8.57 -2.63
CA TRP A 319 -4.62 7.43 -1.91
C TRP A 319 -4.77 7.52 -0.38
N THR A 320 -4.78 8.73 0.18
CA THR A 320 -4.91 8.92 1.64
C THR A 320 -6.26 8.44 2.15
N VAL A 321 -7.34 8.75 1.41
CA VAL A 321 -8.68 8.25 1.72
C VAL A 321 -8.77 6.74 1.49
N ALA A 322 -8.13 6.23 0.43
CA ALA A 322 -8.04 4.79 0.19
C ALA A 322 -7.34 4.06 1.35
N SER A 323 -6.23 4.60 1.87
CA SER A 323 -5.53 4.02 3.03
C SER A 323 -6.39 3.97 4.28
N LEU A 324 -7.22 4.99 4.53
CA LEU A 324 -8.19 4.95 5.63
C LEU A 324 -9.26 3.89 5.41
N TRP A 325 -9.79 3.78 4.19
CA TRP A 325 -10.73 2.72 3.86
C TRP A 325 -10.14 1.34 4.08
N GLU A 326 -8.90 1.14 3.70
CA GLU A 326 -8.18 -0.11 3.92
C GLU A 326 -8.04 -0.43 5.40
N LEU A 327 -7.64 0.55 6.19
CA LEU A 327 -7.51 0.43 7.64
C LEU A 327 -8.84 0.07 8.33
N PHE A 328 -9.96 0.67 7.88
CA PHE A 328 -11.27 0.48 8.50
C PHE A 328 -12.10 -0.66 7.89
N THR A 329 -11.59 -1.36 6.88
CA THR A 329 -12.23 -2.52 6.26
C THR A 329 -11.30 -3.74 6.27
N PRO A 330 -11.02 -4.30 7.46
CA PRO A 330 -10.03 -5.36 7.62
C PRO A 330 -10.46 -6.68 6.97
N GLY A 331 -9.48 -7.56 6.74
CA GLY A 331 -9.70 -8.95 6.31
C GLY A 331 -9.85 -9.12 4.80
N ARG A 332 -9.44 -8.16 3.99
CA ARG A 332 -9.55 -8.25 2.51
C ARG A 332 -8.69 -9.38 1.94
N ALA A 333 -7.45 -9.53 2.40
CA ALA A 333 -6.57 -10.60 1.97
C ALA A 333 -7.17 -11.98 2.27
N GLU A 334 -7.64 -12.20 3.49
CA GLU A 334 -8.29 -13.45 3.88
C GLU A 334 -9.57 -13.71 3.07
N GLN A 335 -10.38 -12.68 2.86
CA GLN A 335 -11.58 -12.80 2.05
C GLN A 335 -11.26 -13.18 0.60
N PHE A 336 -10.22 -12.59 0.01
CA PHE A 336 -9.81 -12.90 -1.35
C PHE A 336 -9.18 -14.29 -1.46
N LEU A 337 -8.25 -14.62 -0.57
CA LEU A 337 -7.40 -15.81 -0.69
C LEU A 337 -8.01 -17.08 -0.11
N LEU A 338 -8.80 -16.99 0.97
CA LEU A 338 -9.30 -18.17 1.69
C LEU A 338 -10.75 -18.52 1.37
N LYS A 339 -11.60 -17.57 0.97
CA LYS A 339 -12.98 -17.91 0.58
C LYS A 339 -12.98 -18.73 -0.72
N LYS A 340 -13.83 -19.78 -0.74
CA LYS A 340 -14.04 -20.68 -1.88
C LYS A 340 -14.86 -20.02 -2.97
#